data_dce42a6db8e89b4890700956df4b8064
#
_entry.id   dce42a6db8e89b4890700956df4b8064
#
_cell.length_a   1.000
_cell.length_b   1.000
_cell.length_c   1.000
_cell.angle_alpha   90.00
_cell.angle_beta   90.00
_cell.angle_gamma   90.00
#
_symmetry.space_group_name_H-M   'P 1'
#
loop_
_entity.id
_entity.type
_entity.pdbx_description
1 polymer ?
#
loop_
_entity_poly.entity_id
_entity_poly.type
_entity_poly.pdbx_seq_one_letter_code
_entity_poly.pdbx_strand_id
1 'polypeptide(L)'
;MDFSTEAERLLGDRARLTSRPGLGVTLEATRPILPGELILSDTPLLVASSASSLSPAARVRYEEAGDSGDYNLDDLLILHAFVRAGERVRRRVLEGFCAEECCEPGHAMLLDAERCAAWARTHDAAASGQHGAADLARACVVFTLNCFGHLADGVTGGAPTLFWLASKFTHRCLRPNSVFHGEGGRLHVRAVRPIAKCDVLTISYLGVWAHCAAPLRRGLLMRTKGFRCRCEDCAAPDVMRSLPCPACAPRDGATGLLVRAERTRGTAGCGARRQATCPLERSVEDVFRF
;
A
#
# COMPACT_ATOMS: atom_id res chain seq x y z
N MET A 1 -24.32 -5.55 12.79
CA MET A 1 -23.19 -6.29 13.36
C MET A 1 -22.07 -5.26 13.51
N ASP A 2 -21.53 -5.13 14.70
CA ASP A 2 -20.44 -4.21 15.01
C ASP A 2 -19.17 -4.61 14.25
N PHE A 3 -18.32 -3.64 13.92
CA PHE A 3 -17.06 -3.86 13.20
C PHE A 3 -16.13 -4.85 13.92
N SER A 4 -16.12 -4.82 15.25
CA SER A 4 -15.31 -5.70 16.09
C SER A 4 -15.73 -7.17 15.94
N THR A 5 -17.02 -7.46 16.08
CA THR A 5 -17.57 -8.83 15.97
C THR A 5 -17.32 -9.44 14.59
N GLU A 6 -17.42 -8.63 13.52
CA GLU A 6 -17.15 -9.11 12.17
C GLU A 6 -15.65 -9.41 11.97
N ALA A 7 -14.77 -8.58 12.52
CA ALA A 7 -13.33 -8.82 12.49
C ALA A 7 -12.97 -10.12 13.21
N GLU A 8 -13.47 -10.32 14.43
CA GLU A 8 -13.24 -11.53 15.22
C GLU A 8 -13.67 -12.79 14.46
N ARG A 9 -14.85 -12.76 13.82
CA ARG A 9 -15.35 -13.88 13.03
C ARG A 9 -14.45 -14.23 11.83
N LEU A 10 -13.93 -13.22 11.12
CA LEU A 10 -13.12 -13.42 9.92
C LEU A 10 -11.67 -13.80 10.26
N LEU A 11 -11.12 -13.25 11.32
CA LEU A 11 -9.74 -13.50 11.76
C LEU A 11 -9.65 -14.80 12.60
N GLY A 12 -10.71 -15.17 13.30
CA GLY A 12 -10.73 -16.34 14.20
C GLY A 12 -9.67 -16.21 15.29
N ASP A 13 -8.96 -17.32 15.53
CA ASP A 13 -7.88 -17.40 16.52
C ASP A 13 -6.50 -16.96 15.98
N ARG A 14 -6.43 -16.52 14.74
CA ARG A 14 -5.14 -16.25 14.06
C ARG A 14 -4.62 -14.84 14.29
N ALA A 15 -5.51 -13.86 14.31
CA ALA A 15 -5.13 -12.46 14.41
C ALA A 15 -6.22 -11.63 15.10
N ARG A 16 -5.84 -10.43 15.52
CA ARG A 16 -6.75 -9.43 16.07
C ARG A 16 -6.43 -8.04 15.54
N LEU A 17 -7.42 -7.15 15.55
CA LEU A 17 -7.21 -5.72 15.36
C LEU A 17 -6.56 -5.15 16.62
N THR A 18 -5.55 -4.33 16.44
CA THR A 18 -4.87 -3.60 17.51
C THR A 18 -4.46 -2.21 17.04
N SER A 19 -4.34 -1.26 17.95
CA SER A 19 -3.78 0.06 17.64
C SER A 19 -2.34 0.09 18.13
N ARG A 20 -1.42 0.49 17.27
CA ARG A 20 0.00 0.63 17.60
C ARG A 20 0.51 2.03 17.30
N PRO A 21 1.29 2.64 18.21
CA PRO A 21 1.89 3.95 17.95
C PRO A 21 2.68 3.97 16.63
N GLY A 22 2.41 4.95 15.77
CA GLY A 22 3.09 5.12 14.48
C GLY A 22 2.64 4.17 13.37
N LEU A 23 1.75 3.20 13.65
CA LEU A 23 1.17 2.29 12.66
C LEU A 23 -0.35 2.45 12.53
N GLY A 24 -1.00 3.09 13.51
CA GLY A 24 -2.46 3.16 13.56
C GLY A 24 -3.10 1.80 13.87
N VAL A 25 -4.28 1.56 13.30
CA VAL A 25 -5.00 0.28 13.42
C VAL A 25 -4.36 -0.74 12.49
N THR A 26 -3.90 -1.85 13.05
CA THR A 26 -3.19 -2.93 12.35
C THR A 26 -3.65 -4.30 12.82
N LEU A 27 -3.17 -5.35 12.17
CA LEU A 27 -3.39 -6.74 12.55
C LEU A 27 -2.18 -7.31 13.27
N GLU A 28 -2.43 -8.02 14.36
CA GLU A 28 -1.44 -8.69 15.19
C GLU A 28 -1.78 -10.18 15.32
N ALA A 29 -0.79 -11.04 15.19
CA ALA A 29 -0.96 -12.49 15.38
C ALA A 29 -1.30 -12.83 16.84
N THR A 30 -2.34 -13.62 17.07
CA THR A 30 -2.77 -14.07 18.42
C THR A 30 -2.13 -15.39 18.83
N ARG A 31 -1.58 -16.12 17.88
CA ARG A 31 -0.81 -17.36 18.05
C ARG A 31 0.30 -17.46 17.01
N PRO A 32 1.22 -18.43 17.12
CA PRO A 32 2.13 -18.74 16.03
C PRO A 32 1.37 -19.13 14.75
N ILE A 33 1.83 -18.65 13.59
CA ILE A 33 1.26 -18.94 12.26
C ILE A 33 2.37 -19.55 11.40
N LEU A 34 2.06 -20.67 10.76
CA LEU A 34 3.04 -21.39 9.94
C LEU A 34 3.06 -20.87 8.49
N PRO A 35 4.21 -21.01 7.77
CA PRO A 35 4.26 -20.72 6.35
C PRO A 35 3.19 -21.47 5.56
N GLY A 36 2.53 -20.77 4.61
CA GLY A 36 1.44 -21.30 3.80
C GLY A 36 0.05 -21.22 4.48
N GLU A 37 -0.01 -21.00 5.79
CA GLU A 37 -1.28 -20.92 6.50
C GLU A 37 -2.11 -19.71 6.06
N LEU A 38 -3.42 -19.92 5.86
CA LEU A 38 -4.36 -18.86 5.52
C LEU A 38 -4.64 -18.00 6.77
N ILE A 39 -4.30 -16.73 6.70
CA ILE A 39 -4.54 -15.75 7.77
C ILE A 39 -5.94 -15.14 7.64
N LEU A 40 -6.28 -14.70 6.45
CA LEU A 40 -7.51 -13.95 6.16
C LEU A 40 -8.06 -14.35 4.79
N SER A 41 -9.39 -14.48 4.70
CA SER A 41 -10.14 -14.50 3.45
C SER A 41 -11.17 -13.38 3.51
N ASP A 42 -10.89 -12.26 2.82
CA ASP A 42 -11.70 -11.05 2.85
C ASP A 42 -12.59 -10.94 1.61
N THR A 43 -13.74 -10.31 1.75
CA THR A 43 -14.64 -9.99 0.63
C THR A 43 -14.55 -8.52 0.27
N PRO A 44 -14.72 -8.16 -1.02
CA PRO A 44 -14.80 -6.76 -1.40
C PRO A 44 -15.83 -6.00 -0.59
N LEU A 45 -15.41 -4.90 0.02
CA LEU A 45 -16.31 -3.94 0.65
C LEU A 45 -16.91 -3.02 -0.42
N LEU A 46 -16.08 -2.54 -1.33
CA LEU A 46 -16.47 -1.69 -2.45
C LEU A 46 -15.47 -1.86 -3.59
N VAL A 47 -15.99 -2.02 -4.80
CA VAL A 47 -15.21 -2.08 -6.03
C VAL A 47 -15.47 -0.79 -6.81
N ALA A 48 -14.43 -0.14 -7.31
CA ALA A 48 -14.58 1.02 -8.18
C ALA A 48 -15.40 0.66 -9.44
N SER A 49 -16.21 1.57 -9.91
CA SER A 49 -16.93 1.37 -11.16
C SER A 49 -15.94 1.20 -12.33
N SER A 50 -16.30 0.40 -13.32
CA SER A 50 -15.58 0.41 -14.60
C SER A 50 -16.25 1.39 -15.56
N ALA A 51 -15.50 2.01 -16.45
CA ALA A 51 -16.07 2.88 -17.49
C ALA A 51 -17.14 2.15 -18.33
N SER A 52 -16.96 0.84 -18.54
CA SER A 52 -17.93 0.00 -19.26
C SER A 52 -19.25 -0.21 -18.51
N SER A 53 -19.27 -0.04 -17.19
CA SER A 53 -20.50 -0.16 -16.38
C SER A 53 -21.33 1.12 -16.33
N LEU A 54 -20.81 2.23 -16.84
CA LEU A 54 -21.51 3.51 -16.91
C LEU A 54 -22.54 3.52 -18.04
N SER A 55 -23.61 4.30 -17.91
CA SER A 55 -24.47 4.60 -19.05
C SER A 55 -23.66 5.32 -20.14
N PRO A 56 -24.03 5.22 -21.43
CA PRO A 56 -23.27 5.86 -22.51
C PRO A 56 -23.02 7.36 -22.28
N ALA A 57 -24.05 8.09 -21.85
CA ALA A 57 -23.91 9.52 -21.55
C ALA A 57 -23.03 9.83 -20.32
N ALA A 58 -23.06 8.98 -19.31
CA ALA A 58 -22.17 9.13 -18.16
C ALA A 58 -20.72 8.79 -18.56
N ARG A 59 -20.51 7.74 -19.33
CA ARG A 59 -19.18 7.33 -19.81
C ARG A 59 -18.48 8.47 -20.52
N VAL A 60 -19.12 9.09 -21.50
CA VAL A 60 -18.55 10.22 -22.25
C VAL A 60 -18.09 11.32 -21.29
N ARG A 61 -18.94 11.74 -20.33
CA ARG A 61 -18.57 12.80 -19.39
C ARG A 61 -17.39 12.43 -18.50
N TYR A 62 -17.31 11.17 -18.04
CA TYR A 62 -16.21 10.71 -17.16
C TYR A 62 -14.90 10.58 -17.94
N GLU A 63 -14.97 10.07 -19.19
CA GLU A 63 -13.80 9.95 -20.07
C GLU A 63 -13.28 11.34 -20.46
N GLU A 64 -14.15 12.28 -20.85
CA GLU A 64 -13.78 13.67 -21.15
C GLU A 64 -13.11 14.36 -19.95
N ALA A 65 -13.63 14.14 -18.73
CA ALA A 65 -13.01 14.68 -17.52
C ALA A 65 -11.62 14.07 -17.26
N GLY A 66 -11.44 12.77 -17.45
CA GLY A 66 -10.14 12.10 -17.36
C GLY A 66 -9.15 12.56 -18.42
N ASP A 67 -9.61 12.68 -19.67
CA ASP A 67 -8.79 13.09 -20.80
C ASP A 67 -8.35 14.56 -20.75
N SER A 68 -9.09 15.41 -20.01
CA SER A 68 -8.67 16.81 -19.77
C SER A 68 -7.34 16.93 -19.02
N GLY A 69 -6.97 15.87 -18.27
CA GLY A 69 -5.81 15.87 -17.38
C GLY A 69 -6.03 16.62 -16.05
N ASP A 70 -7.21 17.22 -15.85
CA ASP A 70 -7.55 17.94 -14.63
C ASP A 70 -8.00 17.01 -13.51
N TYR A 71 -8.48 15.81 -13.88
CA TYR A 71 -9.03 14.82 -12.96
C TYR A 71 -8.44 13.43 -13.22
N ASN A 72 -8.29 12.65 -12.15
CA ASN A 72 -7.96 11.24 -12.27
C ASN A 72 -9.27 10.46 -12.52
N LEU A 73 -9.35 9.76 -13.64
CA LEU A 73 -10.54 8.96 -14.00
C LEU A 73 -10.83 7.89 -12.94
N ASP A 74 -9.81 7.24 -12.38
CA ASP A 74 -10.00 6.22 -11.33
C ASP A 74 -10.68 6.81 -10.10
N ASP A 75 -10.30 8.04 -9.68
CA ASP A 75 -10.91 8.71 -8.55
C ASP A 75 -12.39 9.05 -8.83
N LEU A 76 -12.72 9.47 -10.04
CA LEU A 76 -14.10 9.71 -10.45
C LEU A 76 -14.93 8.42 -10.46
N LEU A 77 -14.37 7.31 -10.95
CA LEU A 77 -15.03 5.99 -10.96
C LEU A 77 -15.21 5.43 -9.54
N ILE A 78 -14.29 5.72 -8.63
CA ILE A 78 -14.41 5.43 -7.20
C ILE A 78 -15.59 6.18 -6.60
N LEU A 79 -15.70 7.48 -6.84
CA LEU A 79 -16.83 8.28 -6.37
C LEU A 79 -18.17 7.81 -6.93
N HIS A 80 -18.21 7.46 -8.22
CA HIS A 80 -19.39 6.88 -8.85
C HIS A 80 -19.87 5.62 -8.12
N ALA A 81 -18.94 4.72 -7.73
CA ALA A 81 -19.27 3.53 -6.97
C ALA A 81 -19.71 3.86 -5.54
N PHE A 82 -19.02 4.77 -4.87
CA PHE A 82 -19.28 5.15 -3.50
C PHE A 82 -20.68 5.74 -3.31
N VAL A 83 -21.09 6.68 -4.16
CA VAL A 83 -22.42 7.33 -4.02
C VAL A 83 -23.59 6.38 -4.28
N ARG A 84 -23.35 5.29 -4.98
CA ARG A 84 -24.36 4.24 -5.27
C ARG A 84 -24.32 3.08 -4.30
N ALA A 85 -23.32 3.04 -3.42
CA ALA A 85 -23.22 2.01 -2.39
C ALA A 85 -24.31 2.17 -1.33
N GLY A 86 -24.70 1.08 -0.68
CA GLY A 86 -25.62 1.12 0.46
C GLY A 86 -25.03 1.88 1.65
N GLU A 87 -25.89 2.48 2.48
CA GLU A 87 -25.51 3.31 3.62
C GLU A 87 -24.48 2.64 4.55
N ARG A 88 -24.66 1.34 4.85
CA ARG A 88 -23.72 0.57 5.68
C ARG A 88 -22.31 0.54 5.08
N VAL A 89 -22.21 0.38 3.75
CA VAL A 89 -20.92 0.39 3.05
C VAL A 89 -20.29 1.77 3.10
N ARG A 90 -21.06 2.82 2.77
CA ARG A 90 -20.56 4.20 2.82
C ARG A 90 -20.05 4.59 4.20
N ARG A 91 -20.83 4.30 5.24
CA ARG A 91 -20.42 4.55 6.63
C ARG A 91 -19.12 3.80 6.95
N ARG A 92 -18.99 2.53 6.55
CA ARG A 92 -17.75 1.77 6.76
C ARG A 92 -16.55 2.36 6.01
N VAL A 93 -16.75 2.89 4.80
CA VAL A 93 -15.69 3.59 4.05
C VAL A 93 -15.25 4.84 4.82
N LEU A 94 -16.17 5.65 5.31
CA LEU A 94 -15.84 6.91 5.97
C LEU A 94 -15.25 6.73 7.38
N GLU A 95 -15.66 5.70 8.13
CA GLU A 95 -15.28 5.53 9.54
C GLU A 95 -14.24 4.42 9.77
N GLY A 96 -14.14 3.45 8.85
CA GLY A 96 -13.35 2.23 9.04
C GLY A 96 -11.93 2.27 8.51
N PHE A 97 -11.50 3.37 7.90
CA PHE A 97 -10.19 3.49 7.24
C PHE A 97 -9.47 4.78 7.64
N CYS A 98 -8.14 4.76 7.56
CA CYS A 98 -7.38 5.99 7.59
C CYS A 98 -7.54 6.75 6.27
N ALA A 99 -7.49 8.07 6.33
CA ALA A 99 -7.64 8.94 5.19
C ALA A 99 -6.70 10.17 5.31
N GLU A 100 -7.26 11.38 5.29
CA GLU A 100 -6.51 12.63 5.33
C GLU A 100 -5.58 12.78 6.54
N GLU A 101 -5.93 12.19 7.68
CA GLU A 101 -5.11 12.18 8.89
C GLU A 101 -3.77 11.45 8.73
N CYS A 102 -3.63 10.63 7.68
CA CYS A 102 -2.39 9.93 7.35
C CYS A 102 -1.50 10.71 6.39
N CYS A 103 -1.97 11.84 5.87
CA CYS A 103 -1.27 12.66 4.89
C CYS A 103 -0.76 13.97 5.50
N GLU A 104 0.35 14.49 4.99
CA GLU A 104 0.79 15.84 5.33
C GLU A 104 -0.21 16.86 4.75
N PRO A 105 -0.50 17.97 5.48
CA PRO A 105 -1.35 19.03 4.95
C PRO A 105 -0.83 19.55 3.61
N GLY A 106 -1.73 19.71 2.62
CA GLY A 106 -1.35 20.16 1.27
C GLY A 106 -0.75 19.06 0.38
N HIS A 107 -0.80 17.80 0.80
CA HIS A 107 -0.42 16.69 -0.06
C HIS A 107 -1.28 16.69 -1.34
N ALA A 108 -0.66 16.50 -2.51
CA ALA A 108 -1.35 16.58 -3.81
C ALA A 108 -2.61 15.70 -3.88
N MET A 109 -2.57 14.50 -3.28
CA MET A 109 -3.71 13.59 -3.18
C MET A 109 -4.95 14.23 -2.54
N LEU A 110 -4.79 15.10 -1.53
CA LEU A 110 -5.90 15.77 -0.86
C LEU A 110 -6.55 16.79 -1.80
N LEU A 111 -5.73 17.57 -2.51
CA LEU A 111 -6.20 18.55 -3.49
C LEU A 111 -6.92 17.87 -4.68
N ASP A 112 -6.39 16.75 -5.14
CA ASP A 112 -7.00 15.95 -6.21
C ASP A 112 -8.35 15.40 -5.77
N ALA A 113 -8.45 14.87 -4.55
CA ALA A 113 -9.68 14.36 -3.98
C ALA A 113 -10.76 15.44 -3.85
N GLU A 114 -10.38 16.65 -3.41
CA GLU A 114 -11.30 17.80 -3.33
C GLU A 114 -11.82 18.22 -4.72
N ARG A 115 -10.93 18.26 -5.73
CA ARG A 115 -11.33 18.57 -7.11
C ARG A 115 -12.29 17.52 -7.68
N CYS A 116 -11.98 16.23 -7.51
CA CYS A 116 -12.85 15.13 -7.94
C CYS A 116 -14.21 15.16 -7.22
N ALA A 117 -14.23 15.45 -5.92
CA ALA A 117 -15.46 15.61 -5.15
C ALA A 117 -16.34 16.76 -5.66
N ALA A 118 -15.74 17.92 -5.95
CA ALA A 118 -16.43 19.07 -6.53
C ALA A 118 -17.01 18.76 -7.91
N TRP A 119 -16.23 18.10 -8.77
CA TRP A 119 -16.69 17.66 -10.09
C TRP A 119 -17.86 16.67 -9.98
N ALA A 120 -17.76 15.66 -9.13
CA ALA A 120 -18.80 14.65 -8.95
C ALA A 120 -20.12 15.29 -8.49
N ARG A 121 -20.08 16.26 -7.56
CA ARG A 121 -21.27 17.00 -7.11
C ARG A 121 -21.96 17.80 -8.22
N THR A 122 -21.20 18.25 -9.19
CA THR A 122 -21.74 19.04 -10.31
C THR A 122 -22.30 18.15 -11.42
N HIS A 123 -21.68 16.99 -11.66
CA HIS A 123 -21.93 16.20 -12.86
C HIS A 123 -22.59 14.84 -12.59
N ASP A 124 -22.64 14.38 -11.33
CA ASP A 124 -23.33 13.15 -10.93
C ASP A 124 -24.49 13.47 -9.97
N ALA A 125 -25.72 13.28 -10.45
CA ALA A 125 -26.94 13.57 -9.65
C ALA A 125 -27.00 12.77 -8.33
N ALA A 126 -26.41 11.57 -8.27
CA ALA A 126 -26.34 10.80 -7.03
C ALA A 126 -25.38 11.42 -6.01
N ALA A 127 -24.36 12.14 -6.46
CA ALA A 127 -23.41 12.85 -5.59
C ALA A 127 -23.96 14.19 -5.10
N SER A 128 -24.76 14.89 -5.92
CA SER A 128 -25.24 16.24 -5.60
C SER A 128 -26.28 16.30 -4.47
N GLY A 129 -27.04 15.22 -4.24
CA GLY A 129 -28.22 15.25 -3.35
C GLY A 129 -28.01 14.69 -1.94
N GLN A 130 -27.03 13.85 -1.71
CA GLN A 130 -26.94 13.05 -0.47
C GLN A 130 -25.60 13.14 0.27
N HIS A 131 -24.55 13.74 -0.32
CA HIS A 131 -23.21 13.69 0.24
C HIS A 131 -22.58 15.09 0.31
N GLY A 132 -21.97 15.39 1.46
CA GLY A 132 -21.12 16.55 1.64
C GLY A 132 -19.86 16.43 0.76
N ALA A 133 -19.30 17.57 0.32
CA ALA A 133 -18.03 17.58 -0.41
C ALA A 133 -16.90 16.90 0.38
N ALA A 134 -16.90 17.08 1.71
CA ALA A 134 -15.92 16.46 2.60
C ALA A 134 -16.01 14.93 2.61
N ASP A 135 -17.21 14.34 2.64
CA ASP A 135 -17.39 12.89 2.60
C ASP A 135 -16.92 12.29 1.29
N LEU A 136 -17.17 12.98 0.17
CA LEU A 136 -16.70 12.54 -1.15
C LEU A 136 -15.18 12.63 -1.26
N ALA A 137 -14.58 13.74 -0.82
CA ALA A 137 -13.13 13.88 -0.81
C ALA A 137 -12.48 12.82 0.10
N ARG A 138 -13.03 12.58 1.31
CA ARG A 138 -12.58 11.53 2.21
C ARG A 138 -12.68 10.14 1.55
N ALA A 139 -13.77 9.83 0.85
CA ALA A 139 -13.91 8.57 0.15
C ALA A 139 -12.82 8.36 -0.93
N CYS A 140 -12.47 9.39 -1.71
CA CYS A 140 -11.35 9.34 -2.64
C CYS A 140 -10.04 9.01 -1.93
N VAL A 141 -9.72 9.75 -0.87
CA VAL A 141 -8.48 9.55 -0.10
C VAL A 141 -8.44 8.15 0.50
N VAL A 142 -9.54 7.66 1.09
CA VAL A 142 -9.64 6.29 1.63
C VAL A 142 -9.29 5.26 0.56
N PHE A 143 -9.83 5.37 -0.63
CA PHE A 143 -9.53 4.45 -1.72
C PHE A 143 -8.06 4.52 -2.13
N THR A 144 -7.53 5.69 -2.40
CA THR A 144 -6.14 5.86 -2.84
C THR A 144 -5.15 5.27 -1.82
N LEU A 145 -5.41 5.45 -0.54
CA LEU A 145 -4.55 4.92 0.51
C LEU A 145 -4.71 3.41 0.74
N ASN A 146 -5.92 2.85 0.59
CA ASN A 146 -6.26 1.53 1.12
C ASN A 146 -6.68 0.50 0.06
N CYS A 147 -6.91 0.88 -1.20
CA CYS A 147 -7.36 -0.06 -2.22
C CYS A 147 -6.27 -1.04 -2.65
N PHE A 148 -6.74 -2.19 -3.09
CA PHE A 148 -5.97 -3.19 -3.80
C PHE A 148 -6.30 -3.07 -5.29
N GLY A 149 -5.29 -2.80 -6.11
CA GLY A 149 -5.45 -2.75 -7.56
C GLY A 149 -5.08 -4.06 -8.22
N HIS A 150 -5.65 -4.32 -9.40
CA HIS A 150 -5.24 -5.38 -10.31
C HIS A 150 -5.23 -6.80 -9.68
N LEU A 151 -6.27 -7.13 -8.92
CA LEU A 151 -6.49 -8.51 -8.53
C LEU A 151 -6.84 -9.30 -9.79
N ALA A 152 -5.98 -10.27 -10.14
CA ALA A 152 -6.15 -11.10 -11.34
C ALA A 152 -7.18 -12.23 -11.10
N ASP A 153 -8.30 -11.92 -10.42
CA ASP A 153 -9.31 -12.90 -10.02
C ASP A 153 -10.49 -13.03 -11.02
N GLY A 154 -10.49 -12.19 -12.05
CA GLY A 154 -11.59 -12.12 -13.01
C GLY A 154 -12.90 -11.56 -12.44
N VAL A 155 -13.02 -11.38 -11.13
CA VAL A 155 -14.25 -10.92 -10.46
C VAL A 155 -14.30 -9.39 -10.37
N THR A 156 -13.18 -8.77 -9.99
CA THR A 156 -13.08 -7.31 -9.92
C THR A 156 -12.73 -6.69 -11.28
N GLY A 157 -12.40 -7.50 -12.28
CA GLY A 157 -11.97 -7.02 -13.60
C GLY A 157 -10.72 -6.16 -13.57
N GLY A 158 -9.92 -6.27 -12.50
CA GLY A 158 -8.75 -5.43 -12.27
C GLY A 158 -9.07 -4.04 -11.70
N ALA A 159 -10.33 -3.74 -11.40
CA ALA A 159 -10.72 -2.46 -10.80
C ALA A 159 -10.17 -2.29 -9.39
N PRO A 160 -9.81 -1.05 -8.99
CA PRO A 160 -9.43 -0.75 -7.61
C PRO A 160 -10.52 -1.22 -6.64
N THR A 161 -10.12 -2.02 -5.65
CA THR A 161 -11.06 -2.69 -4.74
C THR A 161 -10.66 -2.44 -3.29
N LEU A 162 -11.63 -2.06 -2.47
CA LEU A 162 -11.45 -1.82 -1.06
C LEU A 162 -11.86 -3.07 -0.26
N PHE A 163 -10.93 -3.56 0.55
CA PHE A 163 -11.13 -4.67 1.48
C PHE A 163 -10.93 -4.15 2.90
N TRP A 164 -11.88 -4.44 3.78
CA TRP A 164 -11.85 -3.82 5.10
C TRP A 164 -10.71 -4.35 5.97
N LEU A 165 -10.58 -5.66 6.15
CA LEU A 165 -9.55 -6.22 7.02
C LEU A 165 -8.19 -6.31 6.34
N ALA A 166 -8.16 -6.59 5.04
CA ALA A 166 -6.91 -6.67 4.30
C ALA A 166 -6.16 -5.33 4.29
N SER A 167 -6.87 -4.19 4.32
CA SER A 167 -6.25 -2.86 4.45
C SER A 167 -5.54 -2.61 5.78
N LYS A 168 -5.75 -3.47 6.79
CA LYS A 168 -5.12 -3.35 8.12
C LYS A 168 -3.78 -4.10 8.22
N PHE A 169 -3.35 -4.78 7.16
CA PHE A 169 -1.98 -5.29 7.10
C PHE A 169 -1.00 -4.13 6.94
N THR A 170 0.03 -4.10 7.77
CA THR A 170 1.05 -3.04 7.74
C THR A 170 2.03 -3.25 6.59
N HIS A 171 2.60 -2.18 6.07
CA HIS A 171 3.61 -2.27 5.01
C HIS A 171 4.97 -2.73 5.51
N ARG A 172 5.59 -3.67 4.76
CA ARG A 172 7.02 -3.98 4.82
C ARG A 172 7.55 -4.14 3.40
N CYS A 173 8.70 -3.53 3.09
CA CYS A 173 9.19 -3.43 1.72
C CYS A 173 9.59 -4.77 1.10
N LEU A 174 10.65 -5.43 1.61
CA LEU A 174 11.28 -6.58 0.96
C LEU A 174 10.92 -7.92 1.60
N ARG A 175 10.68 -7.93 2.90
CA ARG A 175 10.47 -9.15 3.68
C ARG A 175 9.18 -9.10 4.47
N PRO A 176 8.01 -8.89 3.83
CA PRO A 176 6.74 -9.04 4.52
C PRO A 176 6.60 -10.46 5.07
N ASN A 177 5.77 -10.64 6.08
CA ASN A 177 5.50 -11.98 6.60
C ASN A 177 4.30 -12.65 5.94
N SER A 178 3.56 -11.92 5.12
CA SER A 178 2.38 -12.41 4.42
C SER A 178 2.34 -11.90 2.98
N VAL A 179 1.61 -12.62 2.14
CA VAL A 179 1.32 -12.28 0.74
C VAL A 179 -0.17 -12.44 0.49
N PHE A 180 -0.70 -11.68 -0.44
CA PHE A 180 -2.10 -11.77 -0.84
C PHE A 180 -2.26 -12.18 -2.31
N HIS A 181 -3.40 -12.80 -2.61
CA HIS A 181 -3.85 -13.10 -3.98
C HIS A 181 -5.38 -13.05 -4.04
N GLY A 182 -5.92 -12.75 -5.23
CA GLY A 182 -7.35 -12.82 -5.50
C GLY A 182 -7.72 -14.21 -6.02
N GLU A 183 -8.80 -14.78 -5.49
CA GLU A 183 -9.36 -16.04 -5.97
C GLU A 183 -10.86 -16.12 -5.60
N GLY A 184 -11.70 -16.50 -6.56
CA GLY A 184 -13.13 -16.69 -6.33
C GLY A 184 -13.85 -15.43 -5.79
N GLY A 185 -13.43 -14.23 -6.22
CA GLY A 185 -14.00 -12.96 -5.76
C GLY A 185 -13.62 -12.54 -4.36
N ARG A 186 -12.61 -13.18 -3.79
CA ARG A 186 -12.11 -12.90 -2.44
C ARG A 186 -10.62 -12.60 -2.48
N LEU A 187 -10.16 -11.84 -1.51
CA LEU A 187 -8.74 -11.64 -1.29
C LEU A 187 -8.28 -12.59 -0.16
N HIS A 188 -7.34 -13.45 -0.49
CA HIS A 188 -6.73 -14.39 0.44
C HIS A 188 -5.35 -13.89 0.87
N VAL A 189 -5.08 -13.86 2.16
CA VAL A 189 -3.76 -13.50 2.71
C VAL A 189 -3.17 -14.71 3.42
N ARG A 190 -1.96 -15.13 3.01
CA ARG A 190 -1.24 -16.27 3.58
C ARG A 190 0.11 -15.85 4.16
N ALA A 191 0.52 -16.55 5.20
CA ALA A 191 1.88 -16.42 5.73
C ALA A 191 2.90 -16.97 4.73
N VAL A 192 4.01 -16.25 4.53
CA VAL A 192 5.13 -16.71 3.68
C VAL A 192 6.37 -17.11 4.48
N ARG A 193 6.32 -16.90 5.79
CA ARG A 193 7.36 -17.30 6.75
C ARG A 193 6.72 -17.52 8.11
N PRO A 194 7.39 -18.16 9.08
CA PRO A 194 6.89 -18.27 10.44
C PRO A 194 6.59 -16.89 11.03
N ILE A 195 5.44 -16.75 11.67
CA ILE A 195 5.00 -15.54 12.36
C ILE A 195 4.82 -15.90 13.83
N ALA A 196 5.45 -15.18 14.73
CA ALA A 196 5.29 -15.40 16.15
C ALA A 196 4.01 -14.75 16.68
N LYS A 197 3.53 -15.22 17.83
CA LYS A 197 2.47 -14.53 18.57
C LYS A 197 2.91 -13.10 18.87
N CYS A 198 2.00 -12.15 18.75
CA CYS A 198 2.20 -10.70 18.92
C CYS A 198 3.01 -10.02 17.80
N ASP A 199 3.40 -10.74 16.74
CA ASP A 199 3.97 -10.11 15.56
C ASP A 199 2.90 -9.34 14.78
N VAL A 200 3.29 -8.17 14.27
CA VAL A 200 2.46 -7.39 13.32
C VAL A 200 2.41 -8.11 11.98
N LEU A 201 1.22 -8.26 11.42
CA LEU A 201 1.02 -8.85 10.11
C LEU A 201 1.34 -7.82 9.01
N THR A 202 2.18 -8.22 8.05
CA THR A 202 2.72 -7.30 7.05
C THR A 202 2.59 -7.85 5.64
N ILE A 203 2.28 -6.93 4.69
CA ILE A 203 2.31 -7.16 3.24
C ILE A 203 3.18 -6.09 2.56
N SER A 204 3.54 -6.30 1.30
CA SER A 204 4.16 -5.23 0.51
C SER A 204 3.09 -4.43 -0.24
N TYR A 205 3.09 -3.10 -0.09
CA TYR A 205 2.22 -2.20 -0.86
C TYR A 205 2.81 -1.86 -2.25
N LEU A 206 4.04 -2.29 -2.49
CA LEU A 206 4.80 -1.88 -3.67
C LEU A 206 4.71 -2.88 -4.83
N GLY A 207 4.20 -4.09 -4.62
CA GLY A 207 4.20 -5.12 -5.65
C GLY A 207 5.60 -5.30 -6.24
N VAL A 208 5.73 -5.24 -7.57
CA VAL A 208 7.01 -5.37 -8.29
C VAL A 208 8.03 -4.26 -7.95
N TRP A 209 7.56 -3.08 -7.54
CA TRP A 209 8.42 -1.96 -7.14
C TRP A 209 9.14 -2.18 -5.80
N ALA A 210 8.81 -3.25 -5.07
CA ALA A 210 9.53 -3.62 -3.86
C ALA A 210 11.04 -3.86 -4.13
N HIS A 211 11.39 -4.30 -5.33
CA HIS A 211 12.76 -4.58 -5.75
C HIS A 211 13.54 -3.33 -6.19
N CYS A 212 12.94 -2.16 -6.15
CA CYS A 212 13.63 -0.91 -6.43
C CYS A 212 14.52 -0.47 -5.26
N ALA A 213 15.43 0.47 -5.52
CA ALA A 213 16.27 1.10 -4.51
C ALA A 213 15.42 1.80 -3.41
N ALA A 214 15.92 1.83 -2.16
CA ALA A 214 15.19 2.38 -1.02
C ALA A 214 14.69 3.83 -1.22
N PRO A 215 15.45 4.76 -1.84
CA PRO A 215 14.94 6.10 -2.13
C PRO A 215 13.71 6.09 -3.04
N LEU A 216 13.70 5.21 -4.05
CA LEU A 216 12.58 5.10 -4.99
C LEU A 216 11.35 4.49 -4.29
N ARG A 217 11.54 3.41 -3.50
CA ARG A 217 10.46 2.82 -2.70
C ARG A 217 9.82 3.85 -1.77
N ARG A 218 10.65 4.63 -1.05
CA ARG A 218 10.17 5.71 -0.15
C ARG A 218 9.43 6.81 -0.91
N GLY A 219 9.93 7.21 -2.08
CA GLY A 219 9.27 8.21 -2.94
C GLY A 219 7.91 7.74 -3.44
N LEU A 220 7.81 6.46 -3.86
CA LEU A 220 6.55 5.86 -4.28
C LEU A 220 5.54 5.82 -3.13
N LEU A 221 5.95 5.34 -1.95
CA LEU A 221 5.07 5.27 -0.78
C LEU A 221 4.63 6.64 -0.29
N MET A 222 5.53 7.65 -0.30
CA MET A 222 5.15 9.02 0.03
C MET A 222 4.08 9.52 -0.94
N ARG A 223 4.27 9.33 -2.24
CA ARG A 223 3.34 9.84 -3.26
C ARG A 223 2.00 9.11 -3.27
N THR A 224 1.99 7.76 -3.09
CA THR A 224 0.79 6.94 -3.27
C THR A 224 0.11 6.53 -1.97
N LYS A 225 0.81 6.63 -0.84
CA LYS A 225 0.32 6.20 0.49
C LYS A 225 0.51 7.25 1.59
N GLY A 226 1.05 8.42 1.25
CA GLY A 226 1.18 9.56 2.15
C GLY A 226 2.22 9.40 3.27
N PHE A 227 3.08 8.37 3.26
CA PHE A 227 4.04 8.16 4.33
C PHE A 227 5.45 7.83 3.86
N ARG A 228 6.46 8.22 4.65
CA ARG A 228 7.86 7.82 4.46
C ARG A 228 8.15 6.52 5.21
N CYS A 229 8.40 5.44 4.46
CA CYS A 229 8.69 4.14 5.05
C CYS A 229 9.96 4.13 5.90
N ARG A 230 9.85 3.56 7.12
CA ARG A 230 10.94 3.36 8.08
C ARG A 230 11.07 1.88 8.48
N CYS A 231 10.56 0.94 7.67
CA CYS A 231 10.71 -0.49 7.97
C CYS A 231 12.20 -0.88 8.01
N GLU A 232 12.50 -2.02 8.62
CA GLU A 232 13.86 -2.53 8.77
C GLU A 232 14.62 -2.59 7.43
N ASP A 233 13.92 -2.99 6.33
CA ASP A 233 14.53 -3.07 5.01
C ASP A 233 14.91 -1.69 4.43
N CYS A 234 14.22 -0.62 4.85
CA CYS A 234 14.55 0.75 4.49
C CYS A 234 15.58 1.38 5.42
N ALA A 235 15.64 0.95 6.68
CA ALA A 235 16.64 1.41 7.64
C ALA A 235 17.99 0.72 7.46
N ALA A 236 18.00 -0.51 6.91
CA ALA A 236 19.21 -1.25 6.59
C ALA A 236 19.93 -0.67 5.36
N PRO A 237 21.20 -1.01 5.16
CA PRO A 237 21.91 -0.73 3.92
C PRO A 237 21.14 -1.23 2.69
N ASP A 238 21.09 -0.40 1.64
CA ASP A 238 20.26 -0.67 0.46
C ASP A 238 20.91 -1.72 -0.45
N VAL A 239 20.58 -2.98 -0.23
CA VAL A 239 21.12 -4.12 -1.00
C VAL A 239 20.78 -4.03 -2.50
N MET A 240 19.72 -3.29 -2.89
CA MET A 240 19.35 -3.10 -4.31
C MET A 240 20.29 -2.12 -5.04
N ARG A 241 21.14 -1.43 -4.29
CA ARG A 241 22.16 -0.50 -4.82
C ARG A 241 23.57 -0.95 -4.46
N SER A 242 23.73 -2.21 -4.13
CA SER A 242 25.00 -2.77 -3.72
C SER A 242 25.67 -3.50 -4.87
N LEU A 243 27.01 -3.50 -4.86
CA LEU A 243 27.85 -4.25 -5.78
C LEU A 243 28.66 -5.28 -4.98
N PRO A 244 29.04 -6.42 -5.57
CA PRO A 244 29.95 -7.36 -4.91
C PRO A 244 31.27 -6.66 -4.55
N CYS A 245 31.71 -6.81 -3.31
CA CYS A 245 33.02 -6.30 -2.90
C CYS A 245 34.14 -7.18 -3.52
N PRO A 246 35.00 -6.65 -4.38
CA PRO A 246 36.04 -7.45 -5.04
C PRO A 246 37.07 -8.02 -4.05
N ALA A 247 37.17 -7.45 -2.84
CA ALA A 247 38.08 -7.97 -1.82
C ALA A 247 37.46 -9.06 -0.93
N CYS A 248 36.12 -9.07 -0.77
CA CYS A 248 35.42 -9.99 0.13
C CYS A 248 34.65 -11.10 -0.64
N ALA A 249 34.18 -10.84 -1.87
CA ALA A 249 33.37 -11.77 -2.65
C ALA A 249 34.03 -13.10 -3.00
N PRO A 250 35.37 -13.22 -3.17
CA PRO A 250 36.00 -14.49 -3.58
C PRO A 250 36.20 -15.47 -2.44
N ARG A 251 36.03 -15.10 -1.18
CA ARG A 251 36.61 -15.92 -0.10
C ARG A 251 35.69 -16.94 0.54
N ASP A 252 34.36 -16.70 0.65
CA ASP A 252 33.55 -17.59 1.49
C ASP A 252 32.09 -17.78 1.02
N GLY A 253 31.73 -17.48 -0.23
CA GLY A 253 30.29 -17.46 -0.61
C GLY A 253 29.46 -16.46 0.22
N ALA A 254 30.08 -15.72 1.11
CA ALA A 254 29.49 -14.67 1.88
C ALA A 254 29.38 -13.41 1.01
N THR A 255 28.21 -12.88 0.90
CA THR A 255 27.87 -11.67 0.15
C THR A 255 28.47 -10.43 0.81
N GLY A 256 29.78 -10.22 0.64
CA GLY A 256 30.39 -8.92 0.87
C GLY A 256 29.86 -7.95 -0.19
N LEU A 257 28.92 -7.09 0.19
CA LEU A 257 28.34 -6.11 -0.72
C LEU A 257 28.87 -4.72 -0.39
N LEU A 258 29.36 -4.01 -1.42
CA LEU A 258 29.61 -2.58 -1.33
C LEU A 258 28.27 -1.87 -1.41
N VAL A 259 27.87 -1.22 -0.34
CA VAL A 259 26.62 -0.50 -0.26
C VAL A 259 26.91 0.99 -0.35
N ARG A 260 26.23 1.70 -1.26
CA ARG A 260 26.30 3.15 -1.32
C ARG A 260 25.64 3.74 -0.06
N ALA A 261 26.45 4.38 0.81
CA ALA A 261 25.92 5.13 1.92
C ALA A 261 25.01 6.27 1.42
N GLU A 262 23.82 6.44 2.01
CA GLU A 262 23.00 7.63 1.76
C GLU A 262 23.81 8.85 2.25
N ARG A 263 24.05 9.77 1.34
CA ARG A 263 24.76 11.04 1.48
C ARG A 263 25.08 11.51 2.91
N THR A 264 26.13 11.00 3.46
CA THR A 264 27.02 11.77 4.27
C THR A 264 28.38 11.66 3.58
N ARG A 265 28.74 12.73 2.87
CA ARG A 265 30.01 12.94 2.15
C ARG A 265 30.91 11.68 1.97
N GLY A 266 30.75 10.97 0.86
CA GLY A 266 31.96 10.59 0.11
C GLY A 266 32.52 9.21 0.30
N THR A 267 32.04 8.31 1.17
CA THR A 267 32.62 6.97 1.31
C THR A 267 31.61 5.85 1.12
N ALA A 268 31.94 4.88 0.25
CA ALA A 268 31.25 3.60 0.19
C ALA A 268 31.96 2.61 1.14
N GLY A 269 31.23 2.08 2.14
CA GLY A 269 31.76 1.07 3.05
C GLY A 269 31.31 -0.34 2.65
N CYS A 270 32.15 -1.34 2.90
CA CYS A 270 31.79 -2.75 2.76
C CYS A 270 30.77 -3.13 3.84
N GLY A 271 29.59 -3.68 3.42
CA GLY A 271 28.52 -4.13 4.31
C GLY A 271 28.78 -5.48 4.98
N ALA A 272 29.94 -6.12 4.75
CA ALA A 272 30.35 -7.25 5.55
C ALA A 272 30.47 -6.82 7.01
N ARG A 273 29.96 -7.63 7.95
CA ARG A 273 30.03 -7.36 9.38
C ARG A 273 31.35 -6.72 9.71
N ARG A 274 31.33 -5.69 10.56
CA ARG A 274 32.51 -5.01 11.11
C ARG A 274 33.53 -6.03 11.66
N GLN A 275 34.20 -6.71 10.77
CA GLN A 275 35.46 -7.35 11.03
C GLN A 275 36.54 -6.41 10.50
N ALA A 276 37.46 -6.09 11.36
CA ALA A 276 38.45 -5.02 11.28
C ALA A 276 39.44 -5.08 10.10
N THR A 277 39.09 -5.64 8.95
CA THR A 277 40.04 -5.96 7.87
C THR A 277 39.56 -5.83 6.44
N CYS A 278 38.52 -5.05 6.11
CA CYS A 278 38.29 -4.75 4.70
C CYS A 278 39.10 -3.51 4.29
N PRO A 279 40.13 -3.62 3.43
CA PRO A 279 41.03 -2.52 3.11
C PRO A 279 40.46 -1.49 2.10
N LEU A 280 39.18 -1.58 1.72
CA LEU A 280 38.62 -0.72 0.69
C LEU A 280 37.65 0.31 1.29
N GLU A 281 38.17 1.39 1.84
CA GLU A 281 37.52 2.70 1.79
C GLU A 281 37.87 3.34 0.46
N ARG A 282 36.96 3.29 -0.52
CA ARG A 282 37.09 4.01 -1.78
C ARG A 282 36.05 5.13 -1.86
N SER A 283 36.45 6.20 -2.55
CA SER A 283 35.52 7.30 -2.84
C SER A 283 34.35 6.77 -3.68
N VAL A 284 33.15 7.31 -3.46
CA VAL A 284 31.93 6.93 -4.20
C VAL A 284 32.10 7.15 -5.70
N GLU A 285 32.95 8.09 -6.09
CA GLU A 285 33.25 8.41 -7.49
C GLU A 285 34.04 7.32 -8.22
N ASP A 286 34.88 6.58 -7.49
CA ASP A 286 35.71 5.51 -8.08
C ASP A 286 34.94 4.20 -8.29
N VAL A 287 33.88 3.96 -7.52
CA VAL A 287 33.10 2.70 -7.56
C VAL A 287 31.92 2.80 -8.53
N PHE A 288 31.41 3.99 -8.82
CA PHE A 288 30.19 4.20 -9.62
C PHE A 288 30.41 5.08 -10.86
N ARG A 289 31.65 5.18 -11.36
CA ARG A 289 31.90 5.71 -12.70
C ARG A 289 31.50 4.64 -13.73
N PHE A 290 30.27 4.79 -14.27
CA PHE A 290 29.84 4.23 -15.54
C PHE A 290 29.26 5.36 -16.38
#